data_6376a87bcab30cd72979c45eafa75624
#
_entry.id   6376a87bcab30cd72979c45eafa75624
#
_cell.length_a   1.000
_cell.length_b   1.000
_cell.length_c   1.000
_cell.angle_alpha   90.00
_cell.angle_beta   90.00
_cell.angle_gamma   90.00
#
_symmetry.space_group_name_H-M   'P 1'
#
loop_
_entity.id
_entity.type
_entity.pdbx_description
1 polymer ?
#
loop_
_entity_poly.entity_id
_entity_poly.type
_entity_poly.pdbx_seq_one_letter_code
_entity_poly.pdbx_strand_id
1 'polypeptide(L)'
;MKKGEANKPDKPTRDRALLSLQTYLSSARALTPLDYLKLHSGLFYCMWMCDRPLPQQSLASSLASLVLSLPKNKIVGFYRGFWEIMKKEWERIDVLRMEKFLLLVRRYVAVGLEVVRDNWTGEEEEENVGEGVLRVVEEIPCRVGEGEMRVPNGMKFHVVDIWVDELERVGMLEEDVVGTEEGKAKLERVLRPLRKMQKDSMNKIVRNKAKDALADERLPGNEKDANSDKDEDEDEAKDGWGGIED
;
A
#
# COMPACT_ATOMS: atom_id res chain seq x y z
N MET A 1 39.35 26.55 2.62
CA MET A 1 38.23 26.57 1.66
C MET A 1 37.17 25.61 2.17
N LYS A 2 36.09 26.11 2.76
CA LYS A 2 34.93 25.29 3.18
C LYS A 2 34.18 24.92 1.91
N LYS A 3 34.15 23.61 1.52
CA LYS A 3 33.32 23.09 0.45
C LYS A 3 31.88 23.35 0.84
N GLY A 4 31.12 23.98 -0.07
CA GLY A 4 29.75 24.39 0.14
C GLY A 4 28.87 23.22 0.59
N GLU A 5 28.29 23.37 1.77
CA GLU A 5 27.10 22.63 2.14
C GLU A 5 26.01 23.02 1.14
N ALA A 6 25.71 22.11 0.22
CA ALA A 6 24.56 22.28 -0.67
C ALA A 6 23.34 22.53 0.24
N ASN A 7 22.67 23.64 -0.01
CA ASN A 7 21.55 24.17 0.76
C ASN A 7 20.41 23.14 0.76
N LYS A 8 20.47 22.15 1.69
CA LYS A 8 19.37 21.21 1.89
C LYS A 8 18.23 22.00 2.49
N PRO A 9 17.03 21.99 1.90
CA PRO A 9 15.92 22.75 2.43
C PRO A 9 15.66 22.34 3.87
N ASP A 10 15.66 23.30 4.77
CA ASP A 10 15.34 23.13 6.18
C ASP A 10 13.84 22.75 6.35
N LYS A 11 13.46 22.27 7.53
CA LYS A 11 12.07 21.87 7.80
C LYS A 11 11.06 22.99 7.46
N PRO A 12 11.25 24.26 7.87
CA PRO A 12 10.34 25.35 7.52
C PRO A 12 10.15 25.54 6.02
N THR A 13 11.22 25.40 5.23
CA THR A 13 11.16 25.55 3.76
C THR A 13 10.33 24.41 3.13
N ARG A 14 10.49 23.15 3.60
CA ARG A 14 9.68 22.02 3.14
C ARG A 14 8.21 22.19 3.52
N ASP A 15 7.94 22.56 4.76
CA ASP A 15 6.57 22.73 5.26
C ASP A 15 5.85 23.83 4.45
N ARG A 16 6.53 24.94 4.13
CA ARG A 16 5.99 26.00 3.26
C ARG A 16 5.73 25.50 1.83
N ALA A 17 6.65 24.71 1.27
CA ALA A 17 6.47 24.12 -0.07
C ALA A 17 5.27 23.16 -0.11
N LEU A 18 5.07 22.34 0.92
CA LEU A 18 3.92 21.46 1.06
C LEU A 18 2.60 22.22 1.18
N LEU A 19 2.56 23.30 1.98
CA LEU A 19 1.39 24.18 2.06
C LEU A 19 1.06 24.84 0.72
N SER A 20 2.08 25.33 0.00
CA SER A 20 1.90 25.92 -1.33
C SER A 20 1.37 24.88 -2.32
N LEU A 21 1.88 23.64 -2.26
CA LEU A 21 1.41 22.53 -3.08
C LEU A 21 -0.05 22.16 -2.75
N GLN A 22 -0.39 22.07 -1.48
CA GLN A 22 -1.76 21.81 -1.03
C GLN A 22 -2.72 22.88 -1.55
N THR A 23 -2.35 24.17 -1.41
CA THR A 23 -3.13 25.30 -1.94
C THR A 23 -3.32 25.20 -3.46
N TYR A 24 -2.26 24.88 -4.19
CA TYR A 24 -2.33 24.69 -5.64
C TYR A 24 -3.26 23.52 -6.02
N LEU A 25 -3.13 22.39 -5.35
CA LEU A 25 -3.94 21.19 -5.60
C LEU A 25 -5.42 21.40 -5.24
N SER A 26 -5.71 22.20 -4.21
CA SER A 26 -7.08 22.53 -3.78
C SER A 26 -7.74 23.60 -4.66
N SER A 27 -6.97 24.26 -5.56
CA SER A 27 -7.52 25.28 -6.45
C SER A 27 -8.54 24.70 -7.43
N ALA A 28 -9.40 25.53 -8.02
CA ALA A 28 -10.41 25.13 -9.01
C ALA A 28 -9.81 24.63 -10.35
N ARG A 29 -8.49 24.74 -10.55
CA ARG A 29 -7.82 24.31 -11.78
C ARG A 29 -7.99 22.80 -12.00
N ALA A 30 -8.46 22.40 -13.17
CA ALA A 30 -8.43 21.01 -13.60
C ALA A 30 -6.99 20.57 -13.88
N LEU A 31 -6.63 19.38 -13.41
CA LEU A 31 -5.33 18.76 -13.64
C LEU A 31 -5.50 17.59 -14.61
N THR A 32 -4.61 17.51 -15.59
CA THR A 32 -4.56 16.40 -16.53
C THR A 32 -3.82 15.21 -15.93
N PRO A 33 -4.01 13.97 -16.43
CA PRO A 33 -3.19 12.83 -16.02
C PRO A 33 -1.67 13.10 -16.12
N LEU A 34 -1.24 13.84 -17.14
CA LEU A 34 0.16 14.22 -17.31
C LEU A 34 0.64 15.18 -16.21
N ASP A 35 -0.20 16.08 -15.74
CA ASP A 35 0.14 16.99 -14.64
C ASP A 35 0.36 16.21 -13.34
N TYR A 36 -0.48 15.21 -13.05
CA TYR A 36 -0.27 14.31 -11.90
C TYR A 36 1.03 13.51 -12.01
N LEU A 37 1.37 12.99 -13.18
CA LEU A 37 2.63 12.27 -13.40
C LEU A 37 3.85 13.18 -13.20
N LYS A 38 3.84 14.39 -13.75
CA LYS A 38 4.92 15.37 -13.56
C LYS A 38 5.08 15.74 -12.09
N LEU A 39 3.97 15.96 -11.40
CA LEU A 39 3.97 16.27 -9.98
C LEU A 39 4.58 15.12 -9.17
N HIS A 40 4.08 13.91 -9.33
CA HIS A 40 4.60 12.75 -8.59
C HIS A 40 6.03 12.40 -8.95
N SER A 41 6.48 12.67 -10.18
CA SER A 41 7.89 12.57 -10.52
C SER A 41 8.74 13.54 -9.67
N GLY A 42 8.29 14.78 -9.50
CA GLY A 42 8.96 15.74 -8.61
C GLY A 42 8.97 15.29 -7.14
N LEU A 43 7.82 14.81 -6.63
CA LEU A 43 7.68 14.30 -5.25
C LEU A 43 8.55 13.05 -5.00
N PHE A 44 8.66 12.16 -5.98
CA PHE A 44 9.56 11.00 -5.94
C PHE A 44 11.01 11.45 -5.72
N TYR A 45 11.48 12.44 -6.48
CA TYR A 45 12.84 12.95 -6.29
C TYR A 45 13.02 13.74 -5.00
N CYS A 46 11.99 14.39 -4.48
CA CYS A 46 12.05 14.97 -3.13
C CYS A 46 12.30 13.88 -2.06
N MET A 47 11.61 12.74 -2.18
CA MET A 47 11.85 11.58 -1.30
C MET A 47 13.22 10.97 -1.54
N TRP A 48 13.64 10.84 -2.80
CA TRP A 48 14.96 10.34 -3.18
C TRP A 48 16.11 11.10 -2.50
N MET A 49 16.02 12.43 -2.47
CA MET A 49 17.04 13.31 -1.92
C MET A 49 16.95 13.49 -0.40
N CYS A 50 15.96 12.89 0.25
CA CYS A 50 15.80 12.97 1.70
C CYS A 50 16.66 11.88 2.37
N ASP A 51 17.76 12.25 3.05
CA ASP A 51 18.75 11.28 3.53
C ASP A 51 18.63 10.93 5.03
N ARG A 52 17.90 11.72 5.82
CA ARG A 52 17.82 11.52 7.28
C ARG A 52 16.53 10.79 7.66
N PRO A 53 16.58 9.76 8.56
CA PRO A 53 15.42 8.92 8.90
C PRO A 53 14.19 9.70 9.39
N LEU A 54 14.32 10.57 10.38
CA LEU A 54 13.18 11.35 10.89
C LEU A 54 12.55 12.29 9.83
N PRO A 55 13.35 13.07 9.04
CA PRO A 55 12.80 13.78 7.88
C PRO A 55 12.15 12.89 6.82
N GLN A 56 12.65 11.67 6.58
CA GLN A 56 12.04 10.72 5.63
C GLN A 56 10.65 10.29 6.11
N GLN A 57 10.50 9.93 7.38
CA GLN A 57 9.22 9.55 7.98
C GLN A 57 8.20 10.68 7.91
N SER A 58 8.63 11.89 8.30
CA SER A 58 7.79 13.08 8.24
C SER A 58 7.37 13.42 6.81
N LEU A 59 8.31 13.34 5.85
CA LEU A 59 8.02 13.62 4.44
C LEU A 59 7.07 12.58 3.86
N ALA A 60 7.31 11.28 4.08
CA ALA A 60 6.44 10.21 3.60
C ALA A 60 4.99 10.40 4.08
N SER A 61 4.81 10.69 5.39
CA SER A 61 3.48 10.96 5.95
C SER A 61 2.84 12.21 5.36
N SER A 62 3.61 13.31 5.21
CA SER A 62 3.09 14.55 4.63
C SER A 62 2.70 14.40 3.16
N LEU A 63 3.45 13.65 2.36
CA LEU A 63 3.15 13.40 0.96
C LEU A 63 1.87 12.55 0.80
N ALA A 64 1.71 11.52 1.62
CA ALA A 64 0.53 10.68 1.58
C ALA A 64 -0.72 11.44 2.05
N SER A 65 -0.63 12.22 3.14
CA SER A 65 -1.77 12.99 3.67
C SER A 65 -2.26 14.10 2.74
N LEU A 66 -1.50 14.48 1.70
CA LEU A 66 -2.02 15.36 0.65
C LEU A 66 -3.30 14.79 0.01
N VAL A 67 -3.40 13.47 -0.15
CA VAL A 67 -4.59 12.80 -0.70
C VAL A 67 -5.86 13.19 0.04
N LEU A 68 -5.81 13.20 1.39
CA LEU A 68 -6.96 13.52 2.26
C LEU A 68 -7.37 14.99 2.20
N SER A 69 -6.48 15.87 1.79
CA SER A 69 -6.73 17.31 1.70
C SER A 69 -7.27 17.76 0.34
N LEU A 70 -7.40 16.84 -0.61
CA LEU A 70 -7.83 17.16 -1.97
C LEU A 70 -9.35 17.20 -2.11
N PRO A 71 -9.87 18.03 -3.04
CA PRO A 71 -11.25 17.89 -3.51
C PRO A 71 -11.50 16.47 -4.07
N LYS A 72 -12.68 15.90 -3.80
CA LYS A 72 -13.04 14.51 -4.17
C LYS A 72 -12.70 14.17 -5.63
N ASN A 73 -13.01 15.07 -6.56
CA ASN A 73 -12.76 14.89 -8.00
C ASN A 73 -11.28 14.84 -8.40
N LYS A 74 -10.34 15.10 -7.49
CA LYS A 74 -8.88 15.05 -7.74
C LYS A 74 -8.21 13.87 -7.06
N ILE A 75 -8.84 13.26 -6.06
CA ILE A 75 -8.25 12.19 -5.25
C ILE A 75 -7.77 11.03 -6.13
N VAL A 76 -8.66 10.48 -6.95
CA VAL A 76 -8.36 9.29 -7.78
C VAL A 76 -7.22 9.57 -8.76
N GLY A 77 -7.23 10.74 -9.43
CA GLY A 77 -6.18 11.12 -10.38
C GLY A 77 -4.82 11.32 -9.70
N PHE A 78 -4.81 11.97 -8.54
CA PHE A 78 -3.60 12.17 -7.75
C PHE A 78 -3.05 10.82 -7.24
N TYR A 79 -3.90 9.97 -6.67
CA TYR A 79 -3.54 8.65 -6.17
C TYR A 79 -2.99 7.74 -7.28
N ARG A 80 -3.61 7.75 -8.47
CA ARG A 80 -3.12 7.05 -9.65
C ARG A 80 -1.73 7.53 -10.07
N GLY A 81 -1.51 8.86 -10.08
CA GLY A 81 -0.21 9.45 -10.42
C GLY A 81 0.93 8.92 -9.55
N PHE A 82 0.71 8.74 -8.25
CA PHE A 82 1.67 8.11 -7.35
C PHE A 82 2.03 6.69 -7.79
N TRP A 83 1.04 5.82 -7.99
CA TRP A 83 1.28 4.42 -8.32
C TRP A 83 1.94 4.24 -9.69
N GLU A 84 1.60 5.07 -10.67
CA GLU A 84 2.25 5.03 -11.99
C GLU A 84 3.73 5.41 -11.90
N ILE A 85 4.09 6.41 -11.11
CA ILE A 85 5.49 6.79 -10.90
C ILE A 85 6.22 5.72 -10.09
N MET A 86 5.62 5.17 -9.03
CA MET A 86 6.22 4.09 -8.26
C MET A 86 6.47 2.85 -9.13
N LYS A 87 5.50 2.44 -9.94
CA LYS A 87 5.66 1.34 -10.90
C LYS A 87 6.81 1.58 -11.86
N LYS A 88 6.93 2.79 -12.39
CA LYS A 88 7.95 3.17 -13.37
C LYS A 88 9.36 3.21 -12.79
N GLU A 89 9.50 3.75 -11.58
CA GLU A 89 10.81 4.06 -10.99
C GLU A 89 11.29 2.97 -10.00
N TRP A 90 10.47 1.98 -9.66
CA TRP A 90 10.75 1.00 -8.61
C TRP A 90 12.08 0.28 -8.77
N GLU A 91 12.36 -0.24 -9.97
CA GLU A 91 13.58 -1.02 -10.24
C GLU A 91 14.86 -0.16 -10.26
N ARG A 92 14.70 1.16 -10.29
CA ARG A 92 15.83 2.11 -10.22
C ARG A 92 16.19 2.48 -8.78
N ILE A 93 15.34 2.12 -7.80
CA ILE A 93 15.58 2.41 -6.40
C ILE A 93 16.68 1.46 -5.90
N ASP A 94 17.82 2.04 -5.49
CA ASP A 94 18.91 1.26 -4.91
C ASP A 94 18.58 0.79 -3.49
N VAL A 95 19.33 -0.24 -3.04
CA VAL A 95 19.11 -0.90 -1.74
C VAL A 95 19.18 0.08 -0.56
N LEU A 96 20.06 1.10 -0.61
CA LEU A 96 20.21 2.08 0.47
C LEU A 96 19.00 3.01 0.62
N ARG A 97 18.20 3.14 -0.43
CA ARG A 97 17.01 4.00 -0.46
C ARG A 97 15.72 3.23 -0.37
N MET A 98 15.75 1.91 -0.57
CA MET A 98 14.54 1.08 -0.63
C MET A 98 13.65 1.27 0.60
N GLU A 99 14.21 1.25 1.81
CA GLU A 99 13.44 1.38 3.06
C GLU A 99 12.53 2.61 3.11
N LYS A 100 13.01 3.76 2.66
CA LYS A 100 12.18 4.97 2.68
C LYS A 100 11.06 4.95 1.62
N PHE A 101 11.25 4.22 0.51
CA PHE A 101 10.21 4.05 -0.49
C PHE A 101 9.20 2.97 -0.09
N LEU A 102 9.62 1.92 0.61
CA LEU A 102 8.71 0.98 1.27
C LEU A 102 7.81 1.72 2.27
N LEU A 103 8.40 2.58 3.12
CA LEU A 103 7.62 3.42 4.02
C LEU A 103 6.65 4.35 3.29
N LEU A 104 7.08 4.96 2.18
CA LEU A 104 6.23 5.84 1.38
C LEU A 104 5.04 5.07 0.79
N VAL A 105 5.27 3.88 0.22
CA VAL A 105 4.21 2.98 -0.27
C VAL A 105 3.24 2.63 0.84
N ARG A 106 3.76 2.23 2.02
CA ARG A 106 2.93 1.92 3.19
C ARG A 106 2.01 3.09 3.56
N ARG A 107 2.50 4.33 3.56
CA ARG A 107 1.69 5.52 3.85
C ARG A 107 0.62 5.77 2.78
N TYR A 108 0.92 5.51 1.50
CA TYR A 108 -0.08 5.65 0.43
C TYR A 108 -1.14 4.55 0.46
N VAL A 109 -0.78 3.30 0.81
CA VAL A 109 -1.76 2.23 1.07
C VAL A 109 -2.70 2.63 2.19
N ALA A 110 -2.15 3.06 3.32
CA ALA A 110 -2.91 3.52 4.47
C ALA A 110 -3.93 4.61 4.13
N VAL A 111 -3.47 5.67 3.48
CA VAL A 111 -4.34 6.80 3.08
C VAL A 111 -5.38 6.36 2.04
N GLY A 112 -5.03 5.45 1.13
CA GLY A 112 -5.99 4.87 0.19
C GLY A 112 -7.12 4.14 0.91
N LEU A 113 -6.78 3.34 1.93
CA LEU A 113 -7.76 2.65 2.78
C LEU A 113 -8.60 3.62 3.61
N GLU A 114 -8.02 4.71 4.15
CA GLU A 114 -8.76 5.79 4.82
C GLU A 114 -9.80 6.44 3.87
N VAL A 115 -9.40 6.73 2.63
CA VAL A 115 -10.35 7.26 1.62
C VAL A 115 -11.48 6.27 1.34
N VAL A 116 -11.17 4.98 1.23
CA VAL A 116 -12.19 3.94 1.04
C VAL A 116 -13.13 3.86 2.24
N ARG A 117 -12.57 3.79 3.46
CA ARG A 117 -13.35 3.76 4.69
C ARG A 117 -14.39 4.90 4.73
N ASP A 118 -13.96 6.11 4.39
CA ASP A 118 -14.74 7.33 4.57
C ASP A 118 -15.65 7.68 3.38
N ASN A 119 -15.37 7.14 2.18
CA ASN A 119 -16.06 7.57 0.96
C ASN A 119 -16.63 6.43 0.10
N TRP A 120 -16.48 5.16 0.49
CA TRP A 120 -17.07 4.07 -0.27
C TRP A 120 -18.54 3.87 0.13
N THR A 121 -19.43 3.85 -0.87
CA THR A 121 -20.89 3.79 -0.66
C THR A 121 -21.53 2.46 -1.05
N GLY A 122 -20.74 1.47 -1.50
CA GLY A 122 -21.25 0.19 -1.98
C GLY A 122 -21.70 0.19 -3.45
N GLU A 123 -21.81 1.34 -4.06
CA GLU A 123 -22.23 1.49 -5.47
C GLU A 123 -21.01 1.62 -6.38
N GLU A 124 -21.03 0.95 -7.54
CA GLU A 124 -19.95 1.03 -8.55
C GLU A 124 -20.07 2.28 -9.44
N GLU A 125 -20.60 3.37 -8.92
CA GLU A 125 -20.75 4.63 -9.64
C GLU A 125 -19.42 5.33 -9.89
N GLU A 126 -19.32 6.08 -10.99
CA GLU A 126 -18.11 6.83 -11.34
C GLU A 126 -17.78 7.90 -10.29
N GLU A 127 -18.76 8.39 -9.55
CA GLU A 127 -18.61 9.39 -8.50
C GLU A 127 -18.14 8.81 -7.14
N ASN A 128 -18.12 7.47 -6.98
CA ASN A 128 -17.66 6.81 -5.78
C ASN A 128 -16.12 6.87 -5.69
N VAL A 129 -15.62 7.83 -4.94
CA VAL A 129 -14.19 8.07 -4.79
C VAL A 129 -13.47 6.86 -4.17
N GLY A 130 -14.08 6.19 -3.21
CA GLY A 130 -13.54 4.98 -2.58
C GLY A 130 -13.37 3.85 -3.59
N GLU A 131 -14.38 3.63 -4.44
CA GLU A 131 -14.29 2.64 -5.52
C GLU A 131 -13.22 3.04 -6.55
N GLY A 132 -13.12 4.32 -6.89
CA GLY A 132 -12.08 4.85 -7.78
C GLY A 132 -10.67 4.56 -7.26
N VAL A 133 -10.43 4.71 -5.96
CA VAL A 133 -9.15 4.38 -5.31
C VAL A 133 -8.87 2.87 -5.37
N LEU A 134 -9.87 2.02 -5.10
CA LEU A 134 -9.71 0.56 -5.18
C LEU A 134 -9.43 0.08 -6.61
N ARG A 135 -10.08 0.68 -7.62
CA ARG A 135 -9.76 0.41 -9.04
C ARG A 135 -8.30 0.75 -9.37
N VAL A 136 -7.77 1.86 -8.86
CA VAL A 136 -6.35 2.21 -9.05
C VAL A 136 -5.45 1.15 -8.44
N VAL A 137 -5.76 0.65 -7.24
CA VAL A 137 -5.00 -0.42 -6.59
C VAL A 137 -5.05 -1.71 -7.42
N GLU A 138 -6.21 -2.11 -7.90
CA GLU A 138 -6.36 -3.31 -8.74
C GLU A 138 -5.64 -3.18 -10.09
N GLU A 139 -5.66 -2.00 -10.69
CA GLU A 139 -5.05 -1.76 -12.00
C GLU A 139 -3.55 -1.57 -11.98
N ILE A 140 -2.97 -1.19 -10.84
CA ILE A 140 -1.54 -0.86 -10.78
C ILE A 140 -0.82 -1.77 -9.79
N PRO A 141 -0.80 -1.55 -8.46
CA PRO A 141 0.04 -2.38 -7.58
C PRO A 141 -0.43 -3.85 -7.47
N CYS A 142 -1.73 -4.11 -7.54
CA CYS A 142 -2.31 -5.45 -7.45
C CYS A 142 -2.75 -6.03 -8.80
N ARG A 143 -2.20 -5.53 -9.89
CA ARG A 143 -2.58 -5.99 -11.23
C ARG A 143 -2.26 -7.46 -11.44
N VAL A 144 -3.22 -8.18 -12.02
CA VAL A 144 -3.09 -9.57 -12.44
C VAL A 144 -3.44 -9.71 -13.93
N GLY A 145 -3.02 -10.81 -14.55
CA GLY A 145 -3.31 -11.08 -15.97
C GLY A 145 -2.54 -10.17 -16.92
N GLU A 146 -3.23 -9.64 -17.93
CA GLU A 146 -2.58 -8.80 -18.95
C GLU A 146 -1.89 -7.57 -18.34
N GLY A 147 -0.61 -7.42 -18.65
CA GLY A 147 0.22 -6.33 -18.15
C GLY A 147 0.74 -6.52 -16.71
N GLU A 148 0.47 -7.66 -16.07
CA GLU A 148 1.00 -7.99 -14.73
C GLU A 148 2.53 -7.91 -14.69
N MET A 149 3.20 -8.40 -15.72
CA MET A 149 4.68 -8.39 -15.83
C MET A 149 5.30 -6.98 -15.87
N ARG A 150 4.49 -5.94 -16.11
CA ARG A 150 4.94 -4.55 -16.08
C ARG A 150 4.94 -3.95 -14.69
N VAL A 151 4.45 -4.69 -13.70
CA VAL A 151 4.41 -4.27 -12.29
C VAL A 151 5.50 -5.00 -11.53
N PRO A 152 6.47 -4.30 -10.92
CA PRO A 152 7.56 -4.93 -10.19
C PRO A 152 7.08 -5.85 -9.08
N ASN A 153 7.59 -7.09 -9.03
CA ASN A 153 7.18 -8.07 -8.02
C ASN A 153 7.48 -7.60 -6.59
N GLY A 154 8.62 -6.93 -6.36
CA GLY A 154 8.96 -6.38 -5.04
C GLY A 154 7.92 -5.37 -4.53
N MET A 155 7.33 -4.56 -5.42
CA MET A 155 6.24 -3.65 -5.05
C MET A 155 4.97 -4.42 -4.69
N LYS A 156 4.61 -5.47 -5.47
CA LYS A 156 3.46 -6.34 -5.17
C LYS A 156 3.62 -7.03 -3.83
N PHE A 157 4.79 -7.63 -3.59
CA PHE A 157 5.09 -8.32 -2.31
C PHE A 157 4.89 -7.37 -1.14
N HIS A 158 5.49 -6.19 -1.21
CA HIS A 158 5.36 -5.22 -0.14
C HIS A 158 3.90 -4.79 0.11
N VAL A 159 3.14 -4.51 -0.95
CA VAL A 159 1.73 -4.13 -0.81
C VAL A 159 0.91 -5.24 -0.15
N VAL A 160 1.12 -6.49 -0.53
CA VAL A 160 0.44 -7.65 0.08
C VAL A 160 0.84 -7.81 1.56
N ASP A 161 2.15 -7.72 1.86
CA ASP A 161 2.68 -7.92 3.21
C ASP A 161 2.15 -6.88 4.23
N ILE A 162 1.85 -5.66 3.79
CA ILE A 162 1.38 -4.59 4.69
C ILE A 162 -0.15 -4.43 4.70
N TRP A 163 -0.89 -5.18 3.88
CA TRP A 163 -2.31 -4.91 3.62
C TRP A 163 -3.17 -5.03 4.88
N VAL A 164 -3.06 -6.14 5.59
CA VAL A 164 -3.85 -6.40 6.80
C VAL A 164 -3.43 -5.47 7.95
N ASP A 165 -2.13 -5.21 8.10
CA ASP A 165 -1.62 -4.22 9.07
C ASP A 165 -2.25 -2.84 8.87
N GLU A 166 -2.36 -2.40 7.61
CA GLU A 166 -2.92 -1.09 7.33
C GLU A 166 -4.46 -1.08 7.44
N LEU A 167 -5.15 -2.20 7.18
CA LEU A 167 -6.58 -2.35 7.48
C LEU A 167 -6.86 -2.19 8.97
N GLU A 168 -6.08 -2.87 9.81
CA GLU A 168 -6.17 -2.75 11.27
C GLU A 168 -5.88 -1.32 11.72
N ARG A 169 -4.77 -0.75 11.24
CA ARG A 169 -4.34 0.61 11.60
C ARG A 169 -5.36 1.70 11.26
N VAL A 170 -6.11 1.54 10.18
CA VAL A 170 -7.16 2.51 9.79
C VAL A 170 -8.52 2.20 10.43
N GLY A 171 -8.61 1.20 11.30
CA GLY A 171 -9.83 0.85 12.03
C GLY A 171 -10.87 0.10 11.20
N MET A 172 -10.51 -0.51 10.06
CA MET A 172 -11.44 -1.27 9.23
C MET A 172 -11.72 -2.68 9.75
N LEU A 173 -10.95 -3.14 10.74
CA LEU A 173 -11.12 -4.45 11.40
C LEU A 173 -11.74 -4.33 12.81
N GLU A 174 -12.13 -3.13 13.25
CA GLU A 174 -12.79 -2.94 14.53
C GLU A 174 -14.15 -3.63 14.56
N GLU A 175 -14.52 -4.24 15.70
CA GLU A 175 -15.74 -5.05 15.87
C GLU A 175 -17.02 -4.29 15.50
N ASP A 176 -17.10 -3.01 15.84
CA ASP A 176 -18.22 -2.14 15.50
C ASP A 176 -18.34 -1.85 14.00
N VAL A 177 -17.24 -1.93 13.25
CA VAL A 177 -17.20 -1.79 11.80
C VAL A 177 -17.56 -3.11 11.13
N VAL A 178 -16.84 -4.19 11.44
CA VAL A 178 -17.04 -5.51 10.80
C VAL A 178 -18.33 -6.19 11.25
N GLY A 179 -18.94 -5.77 12.34
CA GLY A 179 -20.24 -6.23 12.82
C GLY A 179 -21.41 -5.77 11.97
N THR A 180 -21.24 -4.72 11.16
CA THR A 180 -22.30 -4.16 10.31
C THR A 180 -22.29 -4.79 8.90
N GLU A 181 -23.46 -4.84 8.25
CA GLU A 181 -23.53 -5.33 6.85
C GLU A 181 -22.75 -4.45 5.88
N GLU A 182 -22.76 -3.13 6.11
CA GLU A 182 -21.98 -2.18 5.31
C GLU A 182 -20.47 -2.41 5.50
N GLY A 183 -20.01 -2.58 6.76
CA GLY A 183 -18.61 -2.84 7.06
C GLY A 183 -18.12 -4.16 6.46
N LYS A 184 -18.92 -5.23 6.54
CA LYS A 184 -18.63 -6.52 5.88
C LYS A 184 -18.50 -6.36 4.37
N ALA A 185 -19.45 -5.69 3.73
CA ALA A 185 -19.42 -5.45 2.29
C ALA A 185 -18.20 -4.62 1.88
N LYS A 186 -17.86 -3.61 2.67
CA LYS A 186 -16.67 -2.77 2.48
C LYS A 186 -15.38 -3.58 2.63
N LEU A 187 -15.28 -4.41 3.66
CA LEU A 187 -14.12 -5.29 3.88
C LEU A 187 -13.97 -6.31 2.74
N GLU A 188 -15.05 -6.95 2.32
CA GLU A 188 -15.05 -7.85 1.15
C GLU A 188 -14.53 -7.15 -0.11
N ARG A 189 -14.98 -5.92 -0.34
CA ARG A 189 -14.54 -5.14 -1.48
C ARG A 189 -13.06 -4.79 -1.42
N VAL A 190 -12.55 -4.44 -0.24
CA VAL A 190 -11.14 -4.10 0.00
C VAL A 190 -10.23 -5.33 -0.11
N LEU A 191 -10.71 -6.52 0.25
CA LEU A 191 -9.96 -7.76 0.12
C LEU A 191 -9.98 -8.34 -1.31
N ARG A 192 -10.86 -7.86 -2.18
CA ARG A 192 -10.99 -8.32 -3.58
C ARG A 192 -9.66 -8.26 -4.36
N PRO A 193 -8.80 -7.24 -4.27
CA PRO A 193 -7.50 -7.22 -4.94
C PRO A 193 -6.62 -8.40 -4.55
N LEU A 194 -6.53 -8.73 -3.24
CA LEU A 194 -5.74 -9.86 -2.75
C LEU A 194 -6.32 -11.20 -3.23
N ARG A 195 -7.65 -11.37 -3.23
CA ARG A 195 -8.31 -12.57 -3.74
C ARG A 195 -8.05 -12.77 -5.23
N LYS A 196 -8.07 -11.69 -6.02
CA LYS A 196 -7.66 -11.75 -7.43
C LYS A 196 -6.18 -12.16 -7.57
N MET A 197 -5.29 -11.57 -6.76
CA MET A 197 -3.86 -11.95 -6.80
C MET A 197 -3.64 -13.40 -6.42
N GLN A 198 -4.32 -13.92 -5.39
CA GLN A 198 -4.27 -15.32 -4.98
C GLN A 198 -4.69 -16.26 -6.11
N LYS A 199 -5.75 -15.92 -6.84
CA LYS A 199 -6.34 -16.79 -7.87
C LYS A 199 -5.63 -16.64 -9.21
N ASP A 200 -5.40 -15.43 -9.67
CA ASP A 200 -5.16 -15.11 -11.08
C ASP A 200 -3.74 -14.61 -11.36
N SER A 201 -2.89 -14.36 -10.33
CA SER A 201 -1.52 -13.91 -10.58
C SER A 201 -0.70 -14.99 -11.29
N MET A 202 0.07 -14.59 -12.28
CA MET A 202 1.01 -15.47 -12.98
C MET A 202 2.18 -15.91 -12.08
N ASN A 203 2.53 -15.11 -11.07
CA ASN A 203 3.63 -15.38 -10.14
C ASN A 203 3.16 -16.20 -8.94
N LYS A 204 3.70 -17.45 -8.78
CA LYS A 204 3.37 -18.34 -7.66
C LYS A 204 3.65 -17.71 -6.30
N ILE A 205 4.74 -16.93 -6.15
CA ILE A 205 5.10 -16.29 -4.87
C ILE A 205 4.04 -15.24 -4.50
N VAL A 206 3.57 -14.46 -5.49
CA VAL A 206 2.47 -13.50 -5.28
C VAL A 206 1.20 -14.21 -4.82
N ARG A 207 0.84 -15.35 -5.48
CA ARG A 207 -0.34 -16.13 -5.08
C ARG A 207 -0.25 -16.63 -3.65
N ASN A 208 0.92 -17.16 -3.26
CA ASN A 208 1.13 -17.66 -1.91
C ASN A 208 1.06 -16.54 -0.86
N LYS A 209 1.77 -15.44 -1.08
CA LYS A 209 1.72 -14.27 -0.18
C LYS A 209 0.29 -13.71 -0.03
N ALA A 210 -0.46 -13.63 -1.12
CA ALA A 210 -1.85 -13.19 -1.06
C ALA A 210 -2.74 -14.19 -0.30
N LYS A 211 -2.47 -15.51 -0.42
CA LYS A 211 -3.14 -16.54 0.36
C LYS A 211 -2.82 -16.39 1.85
N ASP A 212 -1.54 -16.21 2.20
CA ASP A 212 -1.10 -16.06 3.58
C ASP A 212 -1.71 -14.79 4.22
N ALA A 213 -1.73 -13.66 3.49
CA ALA A 213 -2.37 -12.44 3.95
C ALA A 213 -3.90 -12.58 4.14
N LEU A 214 -4.57 -13.36 3.28
CA LEU A 214 -6.01 -13.64 3.42
C LEU A 214 -6.32 -14.65 4.52
N ALA A 215 -5.32 -15.41 5.00
CA ALA A 215 -5.43 -16.34 6.13
C ALA A 215 -5.04 -15.69 7.47
N ASP A 216 -4.75 -14.39 7.51
CA ASP A 216 -4.42 -13.65 8.73
C ASP A 216 -5.56 -13.75 9.76
N GLU A 217 -5.23 -14.11 11.00
CA GLU A 217 -6.18 -14.33 12.08
C GLU A 217 -7.02 -13.10 12.46
N ARG A 218 -6.55 -11.89 12.11
CA ARG A 218 -7.27 -10.62 12.33
C ARG A 218 -8.46 -10.43 11.39
N LEU A 219 -8.51 -11.19 10.29
CA LEU A 219 -9.62 -11.11 9.35
C LEU A 219 -10.81 -11.94 9.84
N PRO A 220 -12.06 -11.43 9.78
CA PRO A 220 -13.23 -12.15 10.22
C PRO A 220 -13.36 -13.52 9.54
N GLY A 221 -13.61 -14.56 10.36
CA GLY A 221 -13.75 -15.94 9.89
C GLY A 221 -12.45 -16.74 9.84
N ASN A 222 -11.30 -16.15 10.19
CA ASN A 222 -10.02 -16.83 10.30
C ASN A 222 -9.59 -17.04 11.76
N GLU A 223 -10.49 -16.80 12.72
CA GLU A 223 -10.21 -17.00 14.14
C GLU A 223 -9.75 -18.46 14.36
N LYS A 224 -8.55 -18.62 14.91
CA LYS A 224 -8.11 -19.95 15.36
C LYS A 224 -9.02 -20.40 16.49
N ASP A 225 -9.75 -21.48 16.30
CA ASP A 225 -10.37 -22.18 17.40
C ASP A 225 -9.29 -22.50 18.45
N ALA A 226 -9.41 -21.93 19.64
CA ALA A 226 -8.43 -22.07 20.73
C ALA A 226 -8.23 -23.52 21.20
N ASN A 227 -8.72 -24.50 20.46
CA ASN A 227 -8.74 -25.91 20.80
C ASN A 227 -7.93 -26.83 19.83
N SER A 228 -7.24 -26.27 18.82
CA SER A 228 -6.52 -27.09 17.82
C SER A 228 -5.05 -27.40 18.16
N ASP A 229 -4.51 -26.89 19.28
CA ASP A 229 -3.09 -27.09 19.65
C ASP A 229 -2.84 -28.38 20.50
N LYS A 230 -3.67 -29.43 20.40
CA LYS A 230 -3.49 -30.62 21.24
C LYS A 230 -3.14 -31.92 20.51
N ASP A 231 -3.07 -31.98 19.19
CA ASP A 231 -2.96 -33.28 18.49
C ASP A 231 -1.80 -33.39 17.47
N GLU A 232 -0.74 -32.56 17.49
CA GLU A 232 0.37 -32.70 16.54
C GLU A 232 1.74 -33.08 17.11
N ASP A 233 1.86 -33.54 18.37
CA ASP A 233 3.14 -33.95 18.99
C ASP A 233 3.34 -35.46 19.24
N GLU A 234 2.67 -36.37 18.55
CA GLU A 234 2.82 -37.81 18.83
C GLU A 234 3.27 -38.71 17.65
N ASP A 235 3.81 -38.24 16.54
CA ASP A 235 4.20 -39.18 15.43
C ASP A 235 5.61 -39.01 14.82
N GLU A 236 6.61 -38.46 15.53
CA GLU A 236 8.02 -38.51 15.07
C GLU A 236 8.98 -39.16 16.08
N ALA A 237 8.76 -40.43 16.41
CA ALA A 237 9.76 -41.23 17.14
C ALA A 237 9.71 -42.73 16.79
N LYS A 238 9.93 -43.10 15.52
CA LYS A 238 10.31 -44.48 15.15
C LYS A 238 10.89 -44.56 13.73
N ASP A 239 12.13 -44.19 13.55
CA ASP A 239 12.97 -44.88 12.56
C ASP A 239 14.36 -45.06 13.15
N GLY A 240 14.58 -46.31 13.63
CA GLY A 240 15.82 -46.74 14.23
C GLY A 240 16.96 -46.82 13.22
N TRP A 241 18.05 -46.26 13.59
CA TRP A 241 19.35 -46.48 12.98
C TRP A 241 19.80 -47.93 13.21
N GLY A 242 19.64 -48.76 12.19
CA GLY A 242 20.27 -50.07 12.11
C GLY A 242 21.74 -49.93 11.75
N GLY A 243 22.61 -50.19 12.71
CA GLY A 243 24.07 -50.21 12.51
C GLY A 243 24.49 -51.26 11.49
N ILE A 244 25.53 -50.93 10.74
CA ILE A 244 26.30 -51.87 9.91
C ILE A 244 27.43 -52.36 10.81
N GLU A 245 27.43 -53.63 11.17
CA GLU A 245 28.58 -54.39 11.63
C GLU A 245 29.17 -55.18 10.46
N ASP A 246 30.52 -55.18 10.36
CA ASP A 246 31.47 -55.88 9.50
C ASP A 246 31.64 -55.45 8.05
#